data_7cb8b3e333ea4bc4e328ba66195c71c1
#
_entry.id   7cb8b3e333ea4bc4e328ba66195c71c1
#
_cell.length_a   1.000
_cell.length_b   1.000
_cell.length_c   1.000
_cell.angle_alpha   90.00
_cell.angle_beta   90.00
_cell.angle_gamma   90.00
#
_symmetry.space_group_name_H-M   'P 1'
#
loop_
_entity.id
_entity.type
_entity.pdbx_description
1 polymer ?
#
loop_
_entity_poly.entity_id
_entity_poly.type
_entity_poly.pdbx_seq_one_letter_code
_entity_poly.pdbx_strand_id
1 'polypeptide(L)'
;MQAIRQWRRPLYLMFKPRPRERAALVRLCAALGIEIVYAPERWHSTLLPIGESTRQAIAAIHEALRVFDAEPFSVAFDHIEGDTLKPRKGQRAPGCFQRALTARIARCGVPLPDYAFSLHLNLAYGGTSVRRAAVPPIEWPVDEILLIESGSGRHVEHGRWPLTVRQAAFAF
;
A
#
# COMPACT_ATOMS: atom_id res chain seq x y z
N MET A 1 15.25 7.13 -7.30
CA MET A 1 14.12 7.90 -6.69
C MET A 1 13.64 9.09 -7.54
N GLN A 2 14.21 9.36 -8.73
CA GLN A 2 13.82 10.50 -9.57
C GLN A 2 12.66 10.24 -10.54
N ALA A 3 12.39 9.02 -10.96
CA ALA A 3 11.39 8.72 -12.00
C ALA A 3 9.92 8.95 -11.58
N ILE A 4 9.59 8.79 -10.30
CA ILE A 4 8.18 8.85 -9.84
C ILE A 4 7.61 10.28 -9.88
N ARG A 5 8.44 11.31 -9.82
CA ARG A 5 7.99 12.72 -9.85
C ARG A 5 7.54 13.23 -11.23
N GLN A 6 7.73 12.44 -12.30
CA GLN A 6 7.43 12.89 -13.66
C GLN A 6 6.03 12.51 -14.15
N TRP A 7 5.32 11.65 -13.44
CA TRP A 7 3.99 11.20 -13.86
C TRP A 7 2.92 12.23 -13.49
N ARG A 8 2.06 12.55 -14.44
CA ARG A 8 0.91 13.45 -14.23
C ARG A 8 -0.21 12.74 -13.46
N ARG A 9 -0.42 11.48 -13.77
CA ARG A 9 -1.41 10.60 -13.16
C ARG A 9 -0.76 9.28 -12.78
N PRO A 10 0.00 9.25 -11.68
CA PRO A 10 0.70 8.04 -11.26
C PRO A 10 -0.26 6.93 -10.86
N LEU A 11 0.05 5.72 -11.32
CA LEU A 11 -0.69 4.48 -11.07
C LEU A 11 0.09 3.61 -10.10
N TYR A 12 -0.57 3.14 -9.04
CA TYR A 12 0.04 2.34 -7.98
C TYR A 12 -0.79 1.11 -7.67
N LEU A 13 -0.13 0.01 -7.33
CA LEU A 13 -0.73 -1.04 -6.51
C LEU A 13 -0.47 -0.72 -5.04
N MET A 14 -1.53 -0.75 -4.25
CA MET A 14 -1.48 -0.40 -2.83
C MET A 14 -2.53 -1.18 -2.03
N PHE A 15 -2.41 -1.12 -0.72
CA PHE A 15 -3.46 -1.53 0.19
C PHE A 15 -3.80 -0.38 1.15
N LYS A 16 -5.00 -0.44 1.72
CA LYS A 16 -5.52 0.61 2.59
C LYS A 16 -5.92 0.05 3.96
N PRO A 17 -5.84 0.86 5.02
CA PRO A 17 -6.42 0.49 6.30
C PRO A 17 -7.95 0.37 6.18
N ARG A 18 -8.53 -0.62 6.85
CA ARG A 18 -9.98 -0.81 6.96
C ARG A 18 -10.61 0.29 7.83
N PRO A 19 -11.94 0.44 7.86
CA PRO A 19 -12.62 1.46 8.67
C PRO A 19 -12.19 1.49 10.15
N ARG A 20 -12.04 0.31 10.76
CA ARG A 20 -11.61 0.17 12.16
C ARG A 20 -10.20 0.71 12.39
N GLU A 21 -9.27 0.36 11.51
CA GLU A 21 -7.88 0.80 11.57
C GLU A 21 -7.77 2.30 11.24
N ARG A 22 -8.56 2.81 10.28
CA ARG A 22 -8.63 4.25 10.04
C ARG A 22 -9.07 5.03 11.27
N ALA A 23 -10.08 4.54 11.99
CA ALA A 23 -10.50 5.15 13.26
C ALA A 23 -9.39 5.14 14.32
N ALA A 24 -8.59 4.06 14.40
CA ALA A 24 -7.43 4.00 15.28
C ALA A 24 -6.35 5.01 14.86
N LEU A 25 -6.09 5.14 13.56
CA LEU A 25 -5.14 6.12 13.01
C LEU A 25 -5.58 7.57 13.27
N VAL A 26 -6.88 7.88 13.17
CA VAL A 26 -7.42 9.20 13.52
C VAL A 26 -7.16 9.52 14.98
N ARG A 27 -7.42 8.58 15.89
CA ARG A 27 -7.12 8.76 17.33
C ARG A 27 -5.63 8.95 17.58
N LEU A 28 -4.79 8.21 16.87
CA LEU A 28 -3.34 8.37 16.95
C LEU A 28 -2.90 9.76 16.50
N CYS A 29 -3.41 10.25 15.36
CA CYS A 29 -3.12 11.61 14.89
C CYS A 29 -3.50 12.65 15.94
N ALA A 30 -4.69 12.55 16.54
CA ALA A 30 -5.14 13.45 17.60
C ALA A 30 -4.21 13.40 18.82
N ALA A 31 -3.80 12.21 19.26
CA ALA A 31 -2.90 12.05 20.41
C ALA A 31 -1.49 12.61 20.17
N LEU A 32 -1.03 12.63 18.92
CA LEU A 32 0.29 13.13 18.52
C LEU A 32 0.27 14.58 18.02
N GLY A 33 -0.91 15.22 17.94
CA GLY A 33 -1.05 16.57 17.40
C GLY A 33 -0.78 16.64 15.89
N ILE A 34 -0.98 15.53 15.15
CA ILE A 34 -0.83 15.49 13.70
C ILE A 34 -2.12 15.99 13.06
N GLU A 35 -2.02 17.07 12.29
CA GLU A 35 -3.16 17.58 11.53
C GLU A 35 -3.47 16.66 10.35
N ILE A 36 -4.74 16.24 10.25
CA ILE A 36 -5.23 15.42 9.12
C ILE A 36 -5.58 16.36 7.97
N VAL A 37 -4.65 16.53 7.04
CA VAL A 37 -4.79 17.47 5.91
C VAL A 37 -5.52 16.90 4.69
N TYR A 38 -5.87 15.62 4.70
CA TYR A 38 -6.64 14.96 3.64
C TYR A 38 -7.49 13.81 4.19
N ALA A 39 -8.49 13.40 3.43
CA ALA A 39 -9.45 12.37 3.85
C ALA A 39 -8.75 11.07 4.26
N PRO A 40 -9.05 10.49 5.44
CA PRO A 40 -8.45 9.24 5.93
C PRO A 40 -8.62 8.04 4.98
N GLU A 41 -9.62 8.05 4.10
CA GLU A 41 -9.84 7.06 3.04
C GLU A 41 -8.72 7.03 2.01
N ARG A 42 -7.87 8.06 1.99
CA ARG A 42 -6.70 8.13 1.12
C ARG A 42 -5.44 7.56 1.77
N TRP A 43 -5.45 7.27 3.06
CA TRP A 43 -4.32 6.58 3.70
C TRP A 43 -4.10 5.23 3.06
N HIS A 44 -2.85 4.93 2.76
CA HIS A 44 -2.45 3.72 2.05
C HIS A 44 -0.98 3.39 2.30
N SER A 45 -0.63 2.15 2.01
CA SER A 45 0.75 1.72 1.85
C SER A 45 0.95 1.28 0.40
N THR A 46 1.95 1.85 -0.26
CA THR A 46 2.28 1.51 -1.65
C THR A 46 3.04 0.19 -1.69
N LEU A 47 2.55 -0.75 -2.49
CA LEU A 47 3.22 -2.01 -2.79
C LEU A 47 4.14 -1.86 -4.01
N LEU A 48 3.64 -1.23 -5.06
CA LEU A 48 4.37 -1.12 -6.33
C LEU A 48 3.89 0.09 -7.12
N PRO A 49 4.78 1.01 -7.52
CA PRO A 49 4.49 2.00 -8.55
C PRO A 49 4.47 1.31 -9.92
N ILE A 50 3.49 1.63 -10.75
CA ILE A 50 3.33 1.04 -12.09
C ILE A 50 3.86 2.00 -13.17
N GLY A 51 3.53 3.28 -13.07
CA GLY A 51 3.89 4.29 -14.06
C GLY A 51 2.78 5.31 -14.27
N GLU A 52 2.72 5.89 -15.46
CA GLU A 52 1.62 6.77 -15.85
C GLU A 52 0.33 5.98 -16.05
N SER A 53 -0.80 6.49 -15.55
CA SER A 53 -2.12 5.90 -15.73
C SER A 53 -2.58 6.04 -17.16
N THR A 54 -2.44 4.97 -17.93
CA THR A 54 -2.95 4.85 -19.30
C THR A 54 -3.92 3.68 -19.39
N ARG A 55 -4.82 3.69 -20.37
CA ARG A 55 -5.72 2.55 -20.62
C ARG A 55 -4.94 1.26 -20.82
N GLN A 56 -3.80 1.31 -21.52
CA GLN A 56 -2.94 0.17 -21.77
C GLN A 56 -2.31 -0.36 -20.47
N ALA A 57 -1.76 0.52 -19.62
CA ALA A 57 -1.19 0.12 -18.34
C ALA A 57 -2.24 -0.54 -17.42
N ILE A 58 -3.43 0.08 -17.32
CA ILE A 58 -4.53 -0.49 -16.53
C ILE A 58 -4.92 -1.87 -17.05
N ALA A 59 -5.14 -2.03 -18.36
CA ALA A 59 -5.50 -3.32 -18.97
C ALA A 59 -4.42 -4.39 -18.74
N ALA A 60 -3.15 -4.02 -18.87
CA ALA A 60 -2.02 -4.93 -18.66
C ALA A 60 -1.95 -5.42 -17.20
N ILE A 61 -2.22 -4.55 -16.21
CA ILE A 61 -2.28 -4.95 -14.80
C ILE A 61 -3.48 -5.85 -14.54
N HIS A 62 -4.66 -5.57 -15.09
CA HIS A 62 -5.83 -6.45 -14.99
C HIS A 62 -5.52 -7.84 -15.52
N GLU A 63 -4.89 -7.96 -16.69
CA GLU A 63 -4.50 -9.26 -17.24
C GLU A 63 -3.44 -9.95 -16.39
N ALA A 64 -2.41 -9.23 -15.93
CA ALA A 64 -1.39 -9.80 -15.07
C ALA A 64 -1.95 -10.35 -13.76
N LEU A 65 -2.98 -9.72 -13.19
CA LEU A 65 -3.55 -10.08 -11.90
C LEU A 65 -4.83 -10.94 -12.00
N ARG A 66 -5.32 -11.23 -13.20
CA ARG A 66 -6.52 -12.03 -13.41
C ARG A 66 -6.49 -13.39 -12.72
N VAL A 67 -5.34 -14.03 -12.66
CA VAL A 67 -5.09 -15.31 -11.99
C VAL A 67 -4.02 -15.18 -10.89
N PHE A 68 -3.88 -14.00 -10.30
CA PHE A 68 -2.98 -13.80 -9.18
C PHE A 68 -3.61 -14.37 -7.92
N ASP A 69 -3.09 -15.51 -7.50
CA ASP A 69 -3.52 -16.20 -6.29
C ASP A 69 -2.47 -15.98 -5.20
N ALA A 70 -2.86 -15.29 -4.15
CA ALA A 70 -2.00 -14.99 -3.02
C ALA A 70 -2.82 -14.96 -1.72
N GLU A 71 -2.16 -15.37 -0.63
CA GLU A 71 -2.77 -15.38 0.69
C GLU A 71 -2.76 -13.99 1.32
N PRO A 72 -3.77 -13.68 2.17
CA PRO A 72 -3.74 -12.53 3.04
C PRO A 72 -2.50 -12.52 3.92
N PHE A 73 -2.02 -11.33 4.26
CA PHE A 73 -0.92 -11.15 5.19
C PHE A 73 -1.23 -10.05 6.20
N SER A 74 -0.59 -10.06 7.35
CA SER A 74 -0.75 -8.99 8.34
C SER A 74 0.36 -7.97 8.22
N VAL A 75 -0.01 -6.71 8.47
CA VAL A 75 0.92 -5.58 8.66
C VAL A 75 0.74 -5.02 10.06
N ALA A 76 1.84 -4.61 10.69
CA ALA A 76 1.83 -3.94 11.98
C ALA A 76 2.77 -2.73 11.93
N PHE A 77 2.29 -1.61 12.46
CA PHE A 77 3.05 -0.37 12.60
C PHE A 77 3.16 -0.05 14.08
N ASP A 78 4.33 0.25 14.59
CA ASP A 78 4.58 0.46 16.02
C ASP A 78 5.48 1.65 16.34
N HIS A 79 5.86 2.42 15.34
CA HIS A 79 6.59 3.67 15.53
C HIS A 79 6.32 4.67 14.42
N ILE A 80 6.64 5.92 14.69
CA ILE A 80 6.47 7.04 13.78
C ILE A 80 7.77 7.79 13.60
N GLU A 81 8.03 8.25 12.38
CA GLU A 81 9.10 9.17 12.00
C GLU A 81 8.48 10.34 11.21
N GLY A 82 8.51 11.54 11.78
CA GLY A 82 7.72 12.66 11.24
C GLY A 82 6.24 12.27 11.18
N ASP A 83 5.61 12.43 10.03
CA ASP A 83 4.20 12.09 9.78
C ASP A 83 4.02 10.67 9.22
N THR A 84 5.06 9.85 9.26
CA THR A 84 5.07 8.54 8.60
C THR A 84 5.13 7.43 9.63
N LEU A 85 4.11 6.57 9.63
CA LEU A 85 4.14 5.31 10.36
C LEU A 85 5.09 4.32 9.70
N LYS A 86 5.91 3.69 10.51
CA LYS A 86 6.89 2.69 10.13
C LYS A 86 6.50 1.31 10.66
N PRO A 87 6.82 0.27 9.92
CA PRO A 87 6.46 -1.08 10.29
C PRO A 87 7.24 -1.56 11.50
N ARG A 88 6.60 -2.44 12.28
CA ARG A 88 7.29 -3.24 13.29
C ARG A 88 8.46 -3.98 12.63
N LYS A 89 9.60 -4.00 13.30
CA LYS A 89 10.78 -4.72 12.80
C LYS A 89 10.51 -6.23 12.64
N GLY A 90 11.17 -6.84 11.66
CA GLY A 90 11.12 -8.29 11.45
C GLY A 90 9.92 -8.80 10.65
N GLN A 91 9.01 -7.96 10.18
CA GLN A 91 7.91 -8.37 9.31
C GLN A 91 8.42 -8.74 7.92
N ARG A 92 8.36 -10.02 7.56
CA ARG A 92 8.82 -10.53 6.26
C ARG A 92 7.68 -10.61 5.24
N ALA A 93 6.44 -10.85 5.69
CA ALA A 93 5.30 -11.11 4.82
C ALA A 93 5.04 -10.00 3.79
N PRO A 94 5.02 -8.70 4.14
CA PRO A 94 4.82 -7.63 3.16
C PRO A 94 5.89 -7.61 2.05
N GLY A 95 7.14 -7.81 2.40
CA GLY A 95 8.25 -7.86 1.44
C GLY A 95 8.22 -9.11 0.56
N CYS A 96 7.84 -10.28 1.10
CA CYS A 96 7.66 -11.49 0.31
C CYS A 96 6.51 -11.34 -0.67
N PHE A 97 5.37 -10.80 -0.21
CA PHE A 97 4.22 -10.52 -1.05
C PHE A 97 4.57 -9.55 -2.19
N GLN A 98 5.22 -8.44 -1.85
CA GLN A 98 5.61 -7.42 -2.84
C GLN A 98 6.52 -8.01 -3.93
N ARG A 99 7.51 -8.83 -3.55
CA ARG A 99 8.38 -9.51 -4.54
C ARG A 99 7.60 -10.47 -5.45
N ALA A 100 6.68 -11.26 -4.89
CA ALA A 100 5.84 -12.17 -5.68
C ALA A 100 4.95 -11.39 -6.67
N LEU A 101 4.35 -10.29 -6.21
CA LEU A 101 3.54 -9.39 -7.02
C LEU A 101 4.36 -8.77 -8.16
N THR A 102 5.53 -8.23 -7.86
CA THR A 102 6.46 -7.66 -8.86
C THR A 102 6.87 -8.70 -9.89
N ALA A 103 7.28 -9.88 -9.46
CA ALA A 103 7.67 -10.96 -10.35
C ALA A 103 6.52 -11.43 -11.24
N ARG A 104 5.29 -11.47 -10.73
CA ARG A 104 4.09 -11.81 -11.51
C ARG A 104 3.86 -10.78 -12.62
N ILE A 105 3.87 -9.50 -12.29
CA ILE A 105 3.60 -8.41 -13.23
C ILE A 105 4.70 -8.34 -14.31
N ALA A 106 5.97 -8.47 -13.89
CA ALA A 106 7.10 -8.46 -14.81
C ALA A 106 7.04 -9.63 -15.81
N ARG A 107 6.65 -10.84 -15.36
CA ARG A 107 6.47 -12.01 -16.25
C ARG A 107 5.37 -11.82 -17.30
N CYS A 108 4.41 -10.93 -17.04
CA CYS A 108 3.40 -10.55 -18.03
C CYS A 108 3.86 -9.44 -18.97
N GLY A 109 5.15 -9.08 -18.95
CA GLY A 109 5.73 -8.09 -19.85
C GLY A 109 5.39 -6.64 -19.53
N VAL A 110 4.84 -6.37 -18.34
CA VAL A 110 4.56 -4.99 -17.90
C VAL A 110 5.87 -4.35 -17.45
N PRO A 111 6.32 -3.26 -18.09
CA PRO A 111 7.50 -2.55 -17.64
C PRO A 111 7.25 -1.91 -16.28
N LEU A 112 8.14 -2.15 -15.34
CA LEU A 112 8.07 -1.60 -14.00
C LEU A 112 9.24 -0.64 -13.76
N PRO A 113 9.02 0.46 -13.04
CA PRO A 113 10.10 1.34 -12.64
C PRO A 113 10.98 0.65 -11.59
N ASP A 114 12.22 1.11 -11.47
CA ASP A 114 13.06 0.71 -10.35
C ASP A 114 12.46 1.23 -9.03
N TYR A 115 12.21 0.32 -8.09
CA TYR A 115 11.53 0.63 -6.85
C TYR A 115 12.09 -0.16 -5.66
N ALA A 116 12.72 0.55 -4.74
CA ALA A 116 13.12 0.01 -3.45
C ALA A 116 11.90 -0.01 -2.50
N PHE A 117 11.30 -1.18 -2.33
CA PHE A 117 10.15 -1.35 -1.45
C PHE A 117 10.49 -1.03 0.01
N SER A 118 9.74 -0.13 0.59
CA SER A 118 9.77 0.19 2.01
C SER A 118 8.33 0.34 2.51
N LEU A 119 7.90 -0.58 3.36
CA LEU A 119 6.56 -0.50 3.96
C LEU A 119 6.47 0.75 4.85
N HIS A 120 5.48 1.59 4.60
CA HIS A 120 5.17 2.77 5.41
C HIS A 120 3.74 3.24 5.14
N LEU A 121 3.23 4.08 6.03
CA LEU A 121 1.95 4.75 5.85
C LEU A 121 2.10 6.22 6.24
N ASN A 122 1.90 7.11 5.28
CA ASN A 122 1.93 8.56 5.54
C ASN A 122 0.58 9.00 6.10
N LEU A 123 0.60 9.63 7.29
CA LEU A 123 -0.59 10.19 7.94
C LEU A 123 -0.87 11.60 7.45
N ALA A 124 0.18 12.36 7.17
CA ALA A 124 0.11 13.71 6.63
C ALA A 124 1.31 14.00 5.71
N TYR A 125 1.28 15.13 5.03
CA TYR A 125 2.39 15.68 4.25
C TYR A 125 2.55 17.14 4.64
N GLY A 126 3.59 17.50 5.35
CA GLY A 126 3.77 18.91 5.68
C GLY A 126 4.66 19.22 6.86
N GLY A 127 5.42 18.26 7.33
CA GLY A 127 6.49 18.54 8.27
C GLY A 127 6.01 18.87 9.69
N THR A 128 5.24 17.98 10.27
CA THR A 128 5.04 18.04 11.70
C THR A 128 6.38 17.84 12.42
N SER A 129 6.52 18.48 13.56
CA SER A 129 7.70 18.36 14.41
C SER A 129 7.77 17.01 15.16
N VAL A 130 6.94 16.04 14.82
CA VAL A 130 6.92 14.72 15.47
C VAL A 130 8.24 14.02 15.21
N ARG A 131 9.02 13.84 16.26
CA ARG A 131 10.26 13.09 16.25
C ARG A 131 9.94 11.60 16.21
N ARG A 132 10.96 10.79 15.95
CA ARG A 132 10.83 9.34 16.04
C ARG A 132 10.33 8.92 17.42
N ALA A 133 9.19 8.25 17.48
CA ALA A 133 8.55 7.79 18.70
C ALA A 133 7.93 6.40 18.52
N ALA A 134 7.91 5.60 19.58
CA ALA A 134 7.08 4.41 19.65
C ALA A 134 5.61 4.82 19.75
N VAL A 135 4.73 4.07 19.10
CA VAL A 135 3.28 4.25 19.18
C VAL A 135 2.61 2.91 19.51
N PRO A 136 1.40 2.94 20.08
CA PRO A 136 0.63 1.72 20.25
C PRO A 136 0.52 0.98 18.91
N PRO A 137 0.78 -0.33 18.87
CA PRO A 137 0.75 -1.09 17.62
C PRO A 137 -0.61 -1.01 16.93
N ILE A 138 -0.59 -0.65 15.64
CA ILE A 138 -1.76 -0.70 14.77
C ILE A 138 -1.50 -1.84 13.78
N GLU A 139 -2.33 -2.86 13.82
CA GLU A 139 -2.17 -4.09 13.05
C GLU A 139 -3.47 -4.45 12.37
N TRP A 140 -3.39 -4.87 11.10
CA TRP A 140 -4.54 -5.40 10.36
C TRP A 140 -4.13 -6.43 9.31
N PRO A 141 -5.03 -7.34 8.95
CA PRO A 141 -4.84 -8.20 7.80
C PRO A 141 -5.03 -7.39 6.51
N VAL A 142 -4.11 -7.57 5.57
CA VAL A 142 -4.23 -7.14 4.18
C VAL A 142 -4.85 -8.29 3.42
N ASP A 143 -6.11 -8.16 3.03
CA ASP A 143 -6.90 -9.17 2.33
C ASP A 143 -7.34 -8.73 0.93
N GLU A 144 -6.87 -7.56 0.50
CA GLU A 144 -7.07 -7.07 -0.85
C GLU A 144 -5.95 -6.14 -1.29
N ILE A 145 -5.71 -6.06 -2.58
CA ILE A 145 -4.87 -5.05 -3.21
C ILE A 145 -5.68 -4.23 -4.20
N LEU A 146 -5.32 -2.97 -4.34
CA LEU A 146 -6.04 -1.98 -5.13
C LEU A 146 -5.12 -1.40 -6.19
N LEU A 147 -5.62 -1.22 -7.41
CA LEU A 147 -4.98 -0.43 -8.45
C LEU A 147 -5.56 0.98 -8.41
N ILE A 148 -4.75 1.94 -8.00
CA ILE A 148 -5.17 3.31 -7.76
C ILE A 148 -4.37 4.29 -8.62
N GLU A 149 -5.09 5.12 -9.35
CA GLU A 149 -4.54 6.34 -9.92
C GLU A 149 -4.57 7.43 -8.83
N SER A 150 -3.41 8.01 -8.56
CA SER A 150 -3.26 9.08 -7.58
C SER A 150 -2.87 10.38 -8.30
N GLY A 151 -3.74 11.36 -8.25
CA GLY A 151 -3.46 12.66 -8.88
C GLY A 151 -4.51 13.70 -8.48
N SER A 152 -4.15 14.99 -8.59
CA SER A 152 -5.06 16.13 -8.33
C SER A 152 -5.83 16.03 -7.01
N GLY A 153 -5.21 15.47 -5.98
CA GLY A 153 -5.84 15.29 -4.67
C GLY A 153 -6.88 14.17 -4.59
N ARG A 154 -6.98 13.31 -5.60
CA ARG A 154 -7.96 12.21 -5.66
C ARG A 154 -7.28 10.85 -5.81
N HIS A 155 -7.99 9.82 -5.36
CA HIS A 155 -7.71 8.42 -5.66
C HIS A 155 -8.84 7.89 -6.53
N VAL A 156 -8.50 7.42 -7.73
CA VAL A 156 -9.43 6.74 -8.63
C VAL A 156 -9.07 5.26 -8.63
N GLU A 157 -10.01 4.42 -8.22
CA GLU A 157 -9.83 2.96 -8.21
C GLU A 157 -10.08 2.41 -9.62
N HIS A 158 -9.11 1.69 -10.14
CA HIS A 158 -9.18 1.03 -11.44
C HIS A 158 -9.27 -0.49 -11.33
N GLY A 159 -9.02 -1.06 -10.15
CA GLY A 159 -9.12 -2.50 -9.93
C GLY A 159 -8.94 -2.89 -8.46
N ARG A 160 -9.49 -4.06 -8.12
CA ARG A 160 -9.47 -4.63 -6.78
C ARG A 160 -9.33 -6.15 -6.88
N TRP A 161 -8.39 -6.70 -6.15
CA TRP A 161 -8.15 -8.15 -6.10
C TRP A 161 -8.16 -8.61 -4.65
N PRO A 162 -9.15 -9.41 -4.26
CA PRO A 162 -9.15 -10.05 -2.94
C PRO A 162 -8.02 -11.08 -2.86
N LEU A 163 -7.44 -11.20 -1.68
CA LEU A 163 -6.47 -12.24 -1.34
C LEU A 163 -7.24 -13.36 -0.62
N THR A 164 -7.00 -14.60 -1.03
CA THR A 164 -7.77 -15.75 -0.55
C THR A 164 -6.90 -16.72 0.23
N VAL A 165 -7.41 -17.16 1.37
CA VAL A 165 -6.76 -18.23 2.13
C VAL A 165 -6.88 -19.53 1.32
N ARG A 166 -5.76 -20.15 0.98
CA ARG A 166 -5.76 -21.50 0.38
C ARG A 166 -6.26 -22.49 1.41
N GLN A 167 -7.41 -23.08 1.17
CA GLN A 167 -7.78 -24.27 1.90
C GLN A 167 -6.80 -25.38 1.48
N ALA A 168 -6.05 -25.92 2.45
CA ALA A 168 -5.29 -27.15 2.22
C ALA A 168 -6.30 -28.23 1.81
N ALA A 169 -6.22 -28.68 0.57
CA ALA A 169 -6.95 -29.86 0.15
C ALA A 169 -6.35 -31.06 0.91
N PHE A 170 -7.02 -31.50 1.97
CA PHE A 170 -6.70 -32.79 2.57
C PHE A 170 -7.11 -33.85 1.54
N ALA A 171 -6.14 -34.39 0.81
CA ALA A 171 -6.31 -35.63 0.08
C ALA A 171 -6.43 -36.74 1.13
N PHE A 172 -7.63 -37.30 1.29
CA PHE A 172 -7.87 -38.54 2.03
C PHE A 172 -7.52 -39.73 1.15
#